data_ddf75a8ef35f613106a4b70df54cbe70
#
_entry.id   ddf75a8ef35f613106a4b70df54cbe70
#
_cell.length_a   1.000
_cell.length_b   1.000
_cell.length_c   1.000
_cell.angle_alpha   90.00
_cell.angle_beta   90.00
_cell.angle_gamma   90.00
#
_symmetry.space_group_name_H-M   'P 1'
#
loop_
_entity.id
_entity.type
_entity.pdbx_description
1 polymer ?
#
loop_
_entity_poly.entity_id
_entity_poly.type
_entity_poly.pdbx_seq_one_letter_code
_entity_poly.pdbx_strand_id
1 'polypeptide(L)'
;MTPTTTTTTTPTTTTVRLDNKNKFEKQPREQKFISTSTLSSMGYISHQRTAITKRLWNDRLEQMNLEHPHAPEQSILKTKKIKEHVVLYDFENDKQLARDYATPWNTARIGRVLEDMDSLAGNVVFTHIDDNDPATRPPNAVTASADNIRQFKKLRLDQKTFLHGRVTYVGTSSIVVRCDLKNERGHVLMGADFIFAARSNATGKATPVNPLDVEALTEEQKVTFDEVKAQIELKKNRKMDKMPMREEVRVLRRQWVKKMREMSRVAKEMPSRAVLDEKLSKTVLTSQTMHENLFVAQPQQVNLSGRIFGGFLLRRGFELALANAYTFAGTFPLFVNMSDVDFRAPVEVGDLLRFRAHIIHVGEPGEFDKKTLELKETNVFESGNDIERDIVMQVEAIVVNPKTVSATVTNSFLITFRVNGGLLPTVLPESTDEAFGVFEKVIRPKLCGWD
;
A
#
# COMPACT_ATOMS: atom_id res chain seq x y z
N MET A 1 71.38 -44.39 -4.35
CA MET A 1 70.94 -43.19 -5.09
C MET A 1 69.88 -43.60 -6.10
N THR A 2 68.65 -43.48 -5.76
CA THR A 2 67.48 -43.78 -6.61
C THR A 2 66.67 -42.48 -6.82
N PRO A 3 66.33 -42.09 -8.05
CA PRO A 3 65.60 -40.87 -8.29
C PRO A 3 64.08 -41.07 -8.12
N THR A 4 63.48 -40.18 -7.34
CA THR A 4 62.02 -40.10 -7.11
C THR A 4 61.33 -39.44 -8.28
N THR A 5 60.41 -40.13 -8.89
CA THR A 5 59.54 -39.63 -9.97
C THR A 5 58.33 -38.95 -9.37
N THR A 6 58.19 -37.65 -9.61
CA THR A 6 57.01 -36.85 -9.25
C THR A 6 55.99 -36.92 -10.35
N THR A 7 54.81 -37.55 -10.08
CA THR A 7 53.65 -37.55 -10.98
C THR A 7 52.76 -36.36 -10.67
N THR A 8 52.69 -35.44 -11.63
CA THR A 8 51.75 -34.32 -11.65
C THR A 8 50.37 -34.81 -12.17
N THR A 9 49.35 -34.81 -11.29
CA THR A 9 47.96 -35.08 -11.69
C THR A 9 47.25 -33.75 -11.96
N THR A 10 46.88 -33.52 -13.21
CA THR A 10 45.98 -32.44 -13.67
C THR A 10 44.53 -32.74 -13.21
N PRO A 11 43.76 -31.74 -12.69
CA PRO A 11 42.36 -31.97 -12.36
C PRO A 11 41.48 -31.93 -13.63
N THR A 12 40.79 -33.05 -13.86
CA THR A 12 39.79 -33.19 -14.93
C THR A 12 38.54 -32.44 -14.52
N THR A 13 38.22 -31.35 -15.21
CA THR A 13 36.98 -30.59 -15.02
C THR A 13 35.82 -31.40 -15.64
N THR A 14 35.02 -32.01 -14.80
CA THR A 14 33.77 -32.66 -15.22
C THR A 14 32.68 -31.60 -15.37
N THR A 15 32.36 -31.24 -16.62
CA THR A 15 31.26 -30.40 -16.97
C THR A 15 29.97 -31.19 -16.85
N VAL A 16 29.19 -30.97 -15.76
CA VAL A 16 27.84 -31.54 -15.64
C VAL A 16 26.90 -30.72 -16.52
N ARG A 17 26.51 -31.26 -17.66
CA ARG A 17 25.38 -30.76 -18.44
C ARG A 17 24.09 -31.06 -17.69
N LEU A 18 23.44 -30.04 -17.15
CA LEU A 18 22.05 -30.13 -16.67
C LEU A 18 21.11 -30.12 -17.88
N ASP A 19 20.57 -31.31 -18.22
CA ASP A 19 19.50 -31.45 -19.20
C ASP A 19 18.22 -30.80 -18.66
N ASN A 20 17.90 -29.65 -19.19
CA ASN A 20 16.75 -28.81 -18.84
C ASN A 20 15.53 -29.29 -19.67
N LYS A 21 14.94 -30.43 -19.33
CA LYS A 21 13.65 -30.88 -19.86
C LYS A 21 12.72 -31.31 -18.74
N ASN A 22 12.29 -30.35 -17.91
CA ASN A 22 11.05 -30.47 -17.16
C ASN A 22 10.19 -29.26 -17.46
N LYS A 23 9.35 -29.37 -18.48
CA LYS A 23 8.18 -28.51 -18.63
C LYS A 23 7.23 -28.83 -17.47
N PHE A 24 7.32 -28.07 -16.39
CA PHE A 24 6.25 -28.04 -15.41
C PHE A 24 5.10 -27.26 -16.04
N GLU A 25 4.14 -27.94 -16.61
CA GLU A 25 2.81 -27.41 -16.86
C GLU A 25 2.25 -26.91 -15.53
N LYS A 26 1.93 -25.63 -15.48
CA LYS A 26 1.12 -25.08 -14.40
C LYS A 26 -0.25 -25.75 -14.48
N GLN A 27 -0.46 -26.81 -13.71
CA GLN A 27 -1.82 -27.28 -13.46
C GLN A 27 -2.60 -26.12 -12.84
N PRO A 28 -3.79 -25.79 -13.32
CA PRO A 28 -4.66 -24.83 -12.66
C PRO A 28 -4.89 -25.33 -11.23
N ARG A 29 -4.37 -24.62 -10.24
CA ARG A 29 -4.68 -24.92 -8.83
C ARG A 29 -6.17 -24.68 -8.67
N GLU A 30 -6.93 -25.74 -8.45
CA GLU A 30 -8.33 -25.63 -8.04
C GLU A 30 -8.39 -24.69 -6.83
N GLN A 31 -9.17 -23.63 -6.94
CA GLN A 31 -9.50 -22.77 -5.80
C GLN A 31 -10.36 -23.61 -4.84
N LYS A 32 -9.72 -24.28 -3.89
CA LYS A 32 -10.43 -24.94 -2.80
C LYS A 32 -10.96 -23.86 -1.87
N PHE A 33 -12.25 -23.60 -1.98
CA PHE A 33 -12.97 -22.86 -0.95
C PHE A 33 -12.81 -23.61 0.38
N ILE A 34 -12.14 -22.99 1.32
CA ILE A 34 -11.95 -23.57 2.65
C ILE A 34 -13.25 -23.32 3.42
N SER A 35 -13.91 -24.37 3.88
CA SER A 35 -15.14 -24.24 4.68
C SER A 35 -14.86 -23.48 5.98
N THR A 36 -15.88 -22.83 6.55
CA THR A 36 -15.74 -22.11 7.85
C THR A 36 -15.30 -23.01 8.98
N SER A 37 -15.79 -24.26 9.02
CA SER A 37 -15.33 -25.25 9.98
C SER A 37 -13.85 -25.57 9.80
N THR A 38 -13.37 -25.62 8.57
CA THR A 38 -11.97 -25.80 8.25
C THR A 38 -11.14 -24.56 8.60
N LEU A 39 -11.64 -23.33 8.33
CA LEU A 39 -10.98 -22.09 8.74
C LEU A 39 -10.90 -21.97 10.27
N SER A 40 -11.96 -22.32 10.99
CA SER A 40 -12.00 -22.31 12.45
C SER A 40 -11.15 -23.42 13.07
N SER A 41 -11.22 -24.66 12.55
CA SER A 41 -10.46 -25.80 13.06
C SER A 41 -8.97 -25.74 12.74
N MET A 42 -8.57 -25.04 11.66
CA MET A 42 -7.16 -24.86 11.29
C MET A 42 -6.51 -23.66 11.97
N GLY A 43 -7.23 -22.95 12.86
CA GLY A 43 -6.70 -21.78 13.57
C GLY A 43 -6.37 -20.59 12.66
N TYR A 44 -6.96 -20.53 11.45
CA TYR A 44 -6.72 -19.47 10.47
C TYR A 44 -7.23 -18.09 10.90
N ILE A 45 -8.17 -18.04 11.84
CA ILE A 45 -8.50 -16.81 12.56
C ILE A 45 -7.43 -16.61 13.64
N SER A 46 -6.22 -16.36 13.19
CA SER A 46 -5.04 -16.44 14.04
C SER A 46 -4.95 -15.29 15.03
N HIS A 47 -4.22 -15.53 16.12
CA HIS A 47 -3.79 -14.52 17.10
C HIS A 47 -3.04 -13.32 16.48
N GLN A 48 -2.61 -13.42 15.21
CA GLN A 48 -1.92 -12.35 14.47
C GLN A 48 -2.86 -11.25 13.94
N ARG A 49 -4.17 -11.53 13.84
CA ARG A 49 -5.19 -10.54 13.42
C ARG A 49 -5.61 -9.67 14.59
N THR A 50 -6.03 -8.44 14.28
CA THR A 50 -6.66 -7.58 15.30
C THR A 50 -7.99 -8.17 15.77
N ALA A 51 -8.41 -7.81 16.98
CA ALA A 51 -9.73 -8.22 17.49
C ALA A 51 -10.87 -7.68 16.59
N ILE A 52 -10.69 -6.49 16.04
CA ILE A 52 -11.64 -5.84 15.13
C ILE A 52 -11.74 -6.62 13.81
N THR A 53 -10.62 -6.91 13.15
CA THR A 53 -10.62 -7.72 11.92
C THR A 53 -11.26 -9.10 12.14
N LYS A 54 -10.97 -9.76 13.28
CA LYS A 54 -11.60 -11.06 13.60
C LYS A 54 -13.12 -10.95 13.69
N ARG A 55 -13.64 -9.94 14.40
CA ARG A 55 -15.07 -9.70 14.53
C ARG A 55 -15.70 -9.46 13.16
N LEU A 56 -15.13 -8.56 12.36
CA LEU A 56 -15.62 -8.25 11.00
C LEU A 56 -15.68 -9.48 10.10
N TRP A 57 -14.70 -10.37 10.20
CA TRP A 57 -14.69 -11.60 9.41
C TRP A 57 -15.69 -12.61 9.90
N ASN A 58 -15.88 -12.75 11.21
CA ASN A 58 -16.92 -13.61 11.75
C ASN A 58 -18.32 -13.14 11.33
N ASP A 59 -18.61 -11.83 11.46
CA ASP A 59 -19.87 -11.23 11.01
C ASP A 59 -20.14 -11.51 9.52
N ARG A 60 -19.09 -11.44 8.69
CA ARG A 60 -19.18 -11.74 7.26
C ARG A 60 -19.41 -13.22 6.99
N LEU A 61 -18.71 -14.10 7.71
CA LEU A 61 -18.87 -15.54 7.57
C LEU A 61 -20.28 -16.02 7.98
N GLU A 62 -20.86 -15.41 9.00
CA GLU A 62 -22.25 -15.68 9.41
C GLU A 62 -23.27 -15.25 8.34
N GLN A 63 -22.99 -14.16 7.60
CA GLN A 63 -23.82 -13.68 6.51
C GLN A 63 -23.65 -14.48 5.21
N MET A 64 -22.48 -15.11 5.00
CA MET A 64 -22.25 -15.95 3.83
C MET A 64 -23.03 -17.26 3.96
N ASN A 65 -23.84 -17.59 2.96
CA ASN A 65 -24.51 -18.88 2.90
C ASN A 65 -23.52 -19.99 2.56
N LEU A 66 -22.86 -20.52 3.60
CA LEU A 66 -21.81 -21.54 3.46
C LEU A 66 -22.38 -22.96 3.27
N GLU A 67 -23.68 -23.14 3.46
CA GLU A 67 -24.35 -24.42 3.25
C GLU A 67 -24.43 -24.78 1.76
N HIS A 68 -24.34 -23.78 0.89
CA HIS A 68 -24.40 -23.95 -0.56
C HIS A 68 -23.15 -23.37 -1.29
N PRO A 69 -21.95 -23.88 -1.06
CA PRO A 69 -20.72 -23.35 -1.70
C PRO A 69 -20.73 -23.49 -3.23
N HIS A 70 -21.61 -24.32 -3.77
CA HIS A 70 -21.81 -24.54 -5.20
C HIS A 70 -23.04 -23.84 -5.79
N ALA A 71 -23.69 -22.96 -5.01
CA ALA A 71 -24.80 -22.17 -5.53
C ALA A 71 -24.37 -21.40 -6.80
N PRO A 72 -25.27 -21.22 -7.77
CA PRO A 72 -24.98 -20.43 -8.96
C PRO A 72 -24.66 -18.98 -8.57
N GLU A 73 -23.81 -18.34 -9.34
CA GLU A 73 -23.51 -16.92 -9.17
C GLU A 73 -24.77 -16.09 -9.52
N GLN A 74 -25.04 -15.06 -8.73
CA GLN A 74 -26.16 -14.16 -8.97
C GLN A 74 -26.11 -13.57 -10.38
N SER A 75 -27.23 -13.54 -11.09
CA SER A 75 -27.35 -13.01 -12.44
C SER A 75 -28.22 -11.74 -12.53
N ILE A 76 -29.06 -11.53 -11.53
CA ILE A 76 -29.96 -10.36 -11.47
C ILE A 76 -29.32 -9.29 -10.60
N LEU A 77 -29.08 -8.13 -11.22
CA LEU A 77 -28.56 -6.96 -10.50
C LEU A 77 -29.71 -6.17 -9.88
N LYS A 78 -29.58 -5.88 -8.57
CA LYS A 78 -30.55 -5.09 -7.82
C LYS A 78 -29.93 -3.76 -7.43
N THR A 79 -30.63 -2.66 -7.68
CA THR A 79 -30.20 -1.34 -7.21
C THR A 79 -30.13 -1.29 -5.69
N LYS A 80 -29.03 -0.82 -5.14
CA LYS A 80 -28.74 -0.80 -3.69
C LYS A 80 -28.59 0.63 -3.18
N LYS A 81 -29.14 0.90 -2.01
CA LYS A 81 -28.90 2.15 -1.26
C LYS A 81 -27.61 2.07 -0.48
N ILE A 82 -27.03 3.23 -0.15
CA ILE A 82 -25.87 3.30 0.73
C ILE A 82 -26.27 2.77 2.11
N LYS A 83 -25.51 1.81 2.61
CA LYS A 83 -25.57 1.34 3.98
C LYS A 83 -24.27 1.70 4.68
N GLU A 84 -24.38 2.36 5.83
CA GLU A 84 -23.23 2.68 6.66
C GLU A 84 -22.95 1.53 7.63
N HIS A 85 -21.70 1.18 7.77
CA HIS A 85 -21.20 0.20 8.74
C HIS A 85 -20.32 0.93 9.75
N VAL A 86 -20.54 0.67 11.03
CA VAL A 86 -19.79 1.34 12.11
C VAL A 86 -19.22 0.31 13.07
N VAL A 87 -17.93 0.47 13.38
CA VAL A 87 -17.21 -0.38 14.31
C VAL A 87 -16.65 0.47 15.45
N LEU A 88 -16.97 0.12 16.69
CA LEU A 88 -16.47 0.78 17.89
C LEU A 88 -15.10 0.22 18.28
N TYR A 89 -14.13 1.13 18.49
CA TYR A 89 -12.91 0.91 19.26
C TYR A 89 -13.09 1.51 20.65
N ASP A 90 -13.40 0.70 21.64
CA ASP A 90 -13.57 1.15 23.02
C ASP A 90 -12.24 1.17 23.76
N PHE A 91 -11.32 2.03 23.31
CA PHE A 91 -10.00 2.17 23.95
C PHE A 91 -10.08 2.74 25.38
N GLU A 92 -11.19 3.38 25.72
CA GLU A 92 -11.45 3.93 27.05
C GLU A 92 -11.62 2.82 28.09
N ASN A 93 -12.45 1.83 27.79
CA ASN A 93 -12.84 0.79 28.74
C ASN A 93 -12.08 -0.53 28.50
N ASP A 94 -11.76 -0.87 27.25
CA ASP A 94 -10.99 -2.06 26.90
C ASP A 94 -9.48 -1.78 26.87
N LYS A 95 -8.83 -1.97 28.02
CA LYS A 95 -7.38 -1.76 28.16
C LYS A 95 -6.55 -2.77 27.36
N GLN A 96 -7.08 -3.97 27.09
CA GLN A 96 -6.38 -4.95 26.26
C GLN A 96 -6.41 -4.50 24.78
N LEU A 97 -7.55 -4.06 24.28
CA LEU A 97 -7.67 -3.48 22.95
C LEU A 97 -6.72 -2.28 22.80
N ALA A 98 -6.70 -1.36 23.77
CA ALA A 98 -5.79 -0.21 23.73
C ALA A 98 -4.31 -0.63 23.65
N ARG A 99 -3.87 -1.64 24.43
CA ARG A 99 -2.51 -2.18 24.38
C ARG A 99 -2.18 -2.82 23.02
N ASP A 100 -3.13 -3.54 22.44
CA ASP A 100 -2.93 -4.17 21.13
C ASP A 100 -2.66 -3.16 20.00
N TYR A 101 -3.14 -1.93 20.16
CA TYR A 101 -2.92 -0.83 19.22
C TYR A 101 -1.85 0.15 19.67
N ALA A 102 -1.24 -0.02 20.84
CA ALA A 102 -0.18 0.86 21.32
C ALA A 102 1.17 0.53 20.69
N THR A 103 1.96 1.58 20.43
CA THR A 103 3.40 1.47 20.16
C THR A 103 4.18 1.68 21.44
N PRO A 104 5.49 1.32 21.51
CA PRO A 104 6.36 1.62 22.65
C PRO A 104 6.45 3.13 22.96
N TRP A 105 6.16 4.00 21.99
CA TRP A 105 6.17 5.46 22.15
C TRP A 105 4.81 6.04 22.53
N ASN A 106 3.90 5.21 22.99
CA ASN A 106 2.53 5.59 23.39
C ASN A 106 1.74 6.30 22.27
N THR A 107 1.96 5.86 21.04
CA THR A 107 1.21 6.28 19.86
C THR A 107 0.41 5.11 19.30
N ALA A 108 -0.54 5.37 18.40
CA ALA A 108 -1.31 4.31 17.78
C ALA A 108 -0.53 3.57 16.69
N ARG A 109 -0.70 2.25 16.61
CA ARG A 109 -0.17 1.38 15.55
C ARG A 109 -1.02 1.52 14.30
N ILE A 110 -0.71 2.54 13.49
CA ILE A 110 -1.47 2.88 12.27
C ILE A 110 -1.57 1.68 11.31
N GLY A 111 -0.51 0.87 11.19
CA GLY A 111 -0.57 -0.35 10.36
C GLY A 111 -1.70 -1.31 10.74
N ARG A 112 -2.07 -1.43 12.03
CA ARG A 112 -3.23 -2.22 12.46
C ARG A 112 -4.55 -1.57 12.08
N VAL A 113 -4.63 -0.26 12.18
CA VAL A 113 -5.82 0.50 11.75
C VAL A 113 -6.05 0.32 10.25
N LEU A 114 -4.99 0.35 9.43
CA LEU A 114 -5.06 0.09 7.99
C LEU A 114 -5.59 -1.33 7.69
N GLU A 115 -5.15 -2.33 8.45
CA GLU A 115 -5.65 -3.71 8.33
C GLU A 115 -7.14 -3.79 8.63
N ASP A 116 -7.62 -3.10 9.67
CA ASP A 116 -9.04 -3.06 10.04
C ASP A 116 -9.89 -2.30 9.01
N MET A 117 -9.34 -1.21 8.45
CA MET A 117 -10.02 -0.44 7.39
C MET A 117 -10.26 -1.30 6.14
N ASP A 118 -9.26 -2.08 5.69
CA ASP A 118 -9.42 -3.00 4.56
C ASP A 118 -10.43 -4.11 4.87
N SER A 119 -10.45 -4.62 6.12
CA SER A 119 -11.44 -5.61 6.57
C SER A 119 -12.86 -5.05 6.56
N LEU A 120 -13.06 -3.84 7.09
CA LEU A 120 -14.38 -3.17 7.08
C LEU A 120 -14.82 -2.88 5.65
N ALA A 121 -13.92 -2.35 4.82
CA ALA A 121 -14.22 -2.07 3.41
C ALA A 121 -14.68 -3.35 2.69
N GLY A 122 -14.03 -4.48 2.95
CA GLY A 122 -14.46 -5.79 2.44
C GLY A 122 -15.88 -6.18 2.88
N ASN A 123 -16.26 -5.93 4.13
CA ASN A 123 -17.62 -6.20 4.63
C ASN A 123 -18.66 -5.28 3.98
N VAL A 124 -18.34 -4.00 3.81
CA VAL A 124 -19.20 -3.03 3.11
C VAL A 124 -19.45 -3.48 1.66
N VAL A 125 -18.39 -3.86 0.95
CA VAL A 125 -18.48 -4.38 -0.43
C VAL A 125 -19.35 -5.63 -0.47
N PHE A 126 -19.08 -6.60 0.39
CA PHE A 126 -19.85 -7.85 0.44
C PHE A 126 -21.36 -7.56 0.63
N THR A 127 -21.72 -6.72 1.60
CA THR A 127 -23.12 -6.34 1.84
C THR A 127 -23.75 -5.64 0.62
N HIS A 128 -22.97 -4.89 -0.15
CA HIS A 128 -23.46 -4.19 -1.34
C HIS A 128 -23.67 -5.13 -2.52
N ILE A 129 -22.73 -6.05 -2.77
CA ILE A 129 -22.78 -6.95 -3.94
C ILE A 129 -23.73 -8.13 -3.76
N ASP A 130 -24.03 -8.53 -2.55
CA ASP A 130 -24.95 -9.62 -2.23
C ASP A 130 -26.38 -9.22 -2.62
N ASP A 131 -27.09 -10.06 -3.38
CA ASP A 131 -28.49 -9.86 -3.76
C ASP A 131 -29.48 -10.30 -2.68
N ASN A 132 -28.98 -10.87 -1.57
CA ASN A 132 -29.70 -11.46 -0.43
C ASN A 132 -30.65 -12.61 -0.85
N ASP A 133 -30.32 -13.35 -1.91
CA ASP A 133 -31.00 -14.56 -2.30
C ASP A 133 -30.18 -15.77 -1.81
N PRO A 134 -30.72 -16.60 -0.89
CA PRO A 134 -30.00 -17.77 -0.38
C PRO A 134 -29.72 -18.84 -1.45
N ALA A 135 -30.42 -18.81 -2.59
CA ALA A 135 -30.22 -19.74 -3.70
C ALA A 135 -29.03 -19.34 -4.61
N THR A 136 -28.48 -18.15 -4.46
CA THR A 136 -27.37 -17.63 -5.25
C THR A 136 -26.19 -17.26 -4.37
N ARG A 137 -25.04 -17.00 -4.97
CA ARG A 137 -23.88 -16.45 -4.28
C ARG A 137 -23.39 -15.17 -4.96
N PRO A 138 -22.91 -14.18 -4.20
CA PRO A 138 -22.31 -12.99 -4.78
C PRO A 138 -20.98 -13.31 -5.50
N PRO A 139 -20.57 -12.45 -6.45
CA PRO A 139 -19.25 -12.55 -7.04
C PRO A 139 -18.16 -12.30 -5.98
N ASN A 140 -16.95 -12.75 -6.24
CA ASN A 140 -15.81 -12.44 -5.40
C ASN A 140 -15.37 -10.99 -5.60
N ALA A 141 -15.03 -10.30 -4.53
CA ALA A 141 -14.47 -8.96 -4.58
C ALA A 141 -13.04 -8.95 -4.02
N VAL A 142 -12.13 -8.33 -4.76
CA VAL A 142 -10.72 -8.22 -4.37
C VAL A 142 -10.31 -6.75 -4.29
N THR A 143 -9.53 -6.39 -3.30
CA THR A 143 -8.94 -5.05 -3.19
C THR A 143 -8.00 -4.82 -4.37
N ALA A 144 -8.28 -3.82 -5.18
CA ALA A 144 -7.50 -3.46 -6.37
C ALA A 144 -6.54 -2.30 -6.11
N SER A 145 -6.97 -1.32 -5.33
CA SER A 145 -6.14 -0.21 -4.86
C SER A 145 -6.70 0.41 -3.60
N ALA A 146 -5.90 1.22 -2.93
CA ALA A 146 -6.35 2.11 -1.87
C ALA A 146 -5.75 3.51 -2.12
N ASP A 147 -6.55 4.52 -1.91
CA ASP A 147 -6.19 5.92 -2.16
C ASP A 147 -6.60 6.81 -0.98
N ASN A 148 -6.15 8.05 -0.99
CA ASN A 148 -6.53 9.07 0.00
C ASN A 148 -6.40 8.58 1.46
N ILE A 149 -5.40 7.73 1.73
CA ILE A 149 -5.12 7.29 3.09
C ILE A 149 -4.38 8.43 3.78
N ARG A 150 -5.09 9.16 4.65
CA ARG A 150 -4.55 10.34 5.32
C ARG A 150 -4.87 10.33 6.80
N GLN A 151 -3.90 10.77 7.60
CA GLN A 151 -4.10 11.07 9.01
C GLN A 151 -4.26 12.58 9.19
N PHE A 152 -5.42 13.01 9.69
CA PHE A 152 -5.74 14.43 9.93
C PHE A 152 -5.45 14.86 11.35
N LYS A 153 -5.66 13.92 12.31
CA LYS A 153 -5.43 14.16 13.74
C LYS A 153 -4.84 12.91 14.38
N LYS A 154 -4.10 13.10 15.46
CA LYS A 154 -3.52 11.99 16.24
C LYS A 154 -4.64 11.10 16.80
N LEU A 155 -4.52 9.78 16.58
CA LEU A 155 -5.37 8.78 17.22
C LEU A 155 -4.92 8.58 18.67
N ARG A 156 -5.86 8.76 19.59
CA ARG A 156 -5.67 8.55 21.03
C ARG A 156 -6.20 7.19 21.43
N LEU A 157 -5.50 6.52 22.37
CA LEU A 157 -5.84 5.17 22.85
C LEU A 157 -6.50 5.19 24.25
N ASP A 158 -7.05 6.34 24.64
CA ASP A 158 -7.72 6.59 25.93
C ASP A 158 -9.16 7.10 25.76
N GLN A 159 -9.70 7.04 24.56
CA GLN A 159 -11.05 7.49 24.22
C GLN A 159 -11.73 6.54 23.24
N LYS A 160 -13.05 6.54 23.18
CA LYS A 160 -13.78 5.82 22.14
C LYS A 160 -13.53 6.40 20.76
N THR A 161 -13.44 5.53 19.79
CA THR A 161 -13.22 5.89 18.38
C THR A 161 -14.08 4.99 17.51
N PHE A 162 -14.61 5.51 16.41
CA PHE A 162 -15.54 4.81 15.54
C PHE A 162 -14.97 4.73 14.14
N LEU A 163 -14.89 3.53 13.60
CA LEU A 163 -14.53 3.31 12.20
C LEU A 163 -15.81 3.15 11.39
N HIS A 164 -16.07 4.11 10.51
CA HIS A 164 -17.21 4.17 9.60
C HIS A 164 -16.79 3.68 8.23
N GLY A 165 -17.65 2.88 7.58
CA GLY A 165 -17.45 2.40 6.22
C GLY A 165 -18.72 2.53 5.40
N ARG A 166 -18.62 3.10 4.18
CA ARG A 166 -19.76 3.23 3.26
C ARG A 166 -19.30 3.20 1.81
N VAL A 167 -20.17 2.72 0.93
CA VAL A 167 -19.95 2.83 -0.52
C VAL A 167 -20.08 4.30 -0.93
N THR A 168 -19.15 4.79 -1.73
CA THR A 168 -19.19 6.15 -2.28
C THR A 168 -19.35 6.19 -3.79
N TYR A 169 -18.96 5.11 -4.49
CA TYR A 169 -19.12 5.02 -5.93
C TYR A 169 -19.19 3.55 -6.37
N VAL A 170 -20.00 3.29 -7.38
CA VAL A 170 -20.09 1.97 -8.03
C VAL A 170 -19.99 2.16 -9.54
N GLY A 171 -19.01 1.49 -10.15
CA GLY A 171 -18.87 1.35 -11.60
C GLY A 171 -19.46 0.02 -12.09
N THR A 172 -19.12 -0.40 -13.30
CA THR A 172 -19.64 -1.68 -13.83
C THR A 172 -19.19 -2.88 -13.01
N SER A 173 -17.91 -2.95 -12.64
CA SER A 173 -17.31 -4.06 -11.86
C SER A 173 -16.40 -3.57 -10.74
N SER A 174 -16.44 -2.27 -10.43
CA SER A 174 -15.63 -1.66 -9.38
C SER A 174 -16.51 -0.98 -8.34
N ILE A 175 -16.08 -1.01 -7.09
CA ILE A 175 -16.78 -0.42 -5.97
C ILE A 175 -15.76 0.37 -5.16
N VAL A 176 -16.09 1.61 -4.82
CA VAL A 176 -15.28 2.45 -3.94
C VAL A 176 -15.94 2.54 -2.58
N VAL A 177 -15.17 2.24 -1.56
CA VAL A 177 -15.59 2.32 -0.16
C VAL A 177 -14.73 3.35 0.56
N ARG A 178 -15.39 4.35 1.13
CA ARG A 178 -14.79 5.29 2.06
C ARG A 178 -14.80 4.72 3.47
N CYS A 179 -13.63 4.68 4.10
CA CYS A 179 -13.46 4.38 5.52
C CYS A 179 -12.98 5.62 6.26
N ASP A 180 -13.73 6.06 7.28
CA ASP A 180 -13.40 7.21 8.13
C ASP A 180 -13.29 6.78 9.60
N LEU A 181 -12.16 7.00 10.21
CA LEU A 181 -11.96 6.85 11.66
C LEU A 181 -12.32 8.17 12.35
N LYS A 182 -13.34 8.16 13.20
CA LYS A 182 -13.89 9.36 13.86
C LYS A 182 -13.79 9.25 15.37
N ASN A 183 -13.61 10.37 16.05
CA ASN A 183 -13.77 10.43 17.50
C ASN A 183 -15.26 10.59 17.89
N GLU A 184 -15.56 10.59 19.18
CA GLU A 184 -16.93 10.76 19.72
C GLU A 184 -17.63 12.05 19.28
N ARG A 185 -16.85 13.10 18.96
CA ARG A 185 -17.38 14.38 18.46
C ARG A 185 -17.60 14.37 16.95
N GLY A 186 -17.42 13.25 16.27
CA GLY A 186 -17.59 13.11 14.83
C GLY A 186 -16.42 13.65 13.98
N HIS A 187 -15.35 14.16 14.59
CA HIS A 187 -14.19 14.63 13.84
C HIS A 187 -13.44 13.45 13.22
N VAL A 188 -13.13 13.55 11.94
CA VAL A 188 -12.32 12.56 11.22
C VAL A 188 -10.87 12.65 11.70
N LEU A 189 -10.34 11.53 12.20
CA LEU A 189 -8.96 11.38 12.63
C LEU A 189 -8.10 10.84 11.48
N MET A 190 -8.66 9.89 10.71
CA MET A 190 -8.02 9.25 9.57
C MET A 190 -9.08 8.85 8.56
N GLY A 191 -8.75 8.91 7.27
CA GLY A 191 -9.63 8.49 6.18
C GLY A 191 -8.87 7.67 5.14
N ALA A 192 -9.60 6.80 4.40
CA ALA A 192 -9.07 6.01 3.31
C ALA A 192 -10.17 5.64 2.32
N ASP A 193 -9.85 5.59 1.03
CA ASP A 193 -10.72 5.08 -0.03
C ASP A 193 -10.17 3.75 -0.53
N PHE A 194 -10.96 2.69 -0.42
CA PHE A 194 -10.63 1.36 -0.93
C PHE A 194 -11.40 1.07 -2.20
N ILE A 195 -10.69 0.65 -3.24
CA ILE A 195 -11.27 0.33 -4.53
C ILE A 195 -11.22 -1.18 -4.72
N PHE A 196 -12.40 -1.78 -4.88
CA PHE A 196 -12.55 -3.21 -5.10
C PHE A 196 -12.92 -3.50 -6.55
N ALA A 197 -12.46 -4.64 -7.05
CA ALA A 197 -12.85 -5.20 -8.33
C ALA A 197 -13.64 -6.49 -8.11
N ALA A 198 -14.86 -6.55 -8.66
CA ALA A 198 -15.68 -7.75 -8.63
C ALA A 198 -15.25 -8.71 -9.74
N ARG A 199 -15.15 -9.98 -9.37
CA ARG A 199 -14.73 -11.06 -10.26
C ARG A 199 -15.66 -12.25 -10.13
N SER A 200 -16.05 -12.83 -11.27
CA SER A 200 -16.82 -14.06 -11.30
C SER A 200 -16.06 -15.19 -10.61
N ASN A 201 -16.73 -15.91 -9.75
CA ASN A 201 -16.18 -17.08 -9.07
C ASN A 201 -15.82 -18.21 -10.03
N ALA A 202 -16.55 -18.32 -11.16
CA ALA A 202 -16.36 -19.36 -12.15
C ALA A 202 -15.19 -19.07 -13.09
N THR A 203 -15.05 -17.81 -13.55
CA THR A 203 -14.09 -17.44 -14.62
C THR A 203 -12.92 -16.60 -14.14
N GLY A 204 -13.00 -16.00 -12.94
CA GLY A 204 -12.02 -15.04 -12.43
C GLY A 204 -12.00 -13.70 -13.19
N LYS A 205 -12.85 -13.53 -14.22
CA LYS A 205 -12.96 -12.29 -15.00
C LYS A 205 -13.80 -11.25 -14.28
N ALA A 206 -13.64 -9.98 -14.68
CA ALA A 206 -14.49 -8.89 -14.18
C ALA A 206 -15.97 -9.19 -14.45
N THR A 207 -16.82 -8.96 -13.45
CA THR A 207 -18.26 -9.21 -13.54
C THR A 207 -19.03 -7.99 -13.04
N PRO A 208 -20.21 -7.67 -13.62
CA PRO A 208 -21.04 -6.57 -13.16
C PRO A 208 -21.49 -6.75 -11.70
N VAL A 209 -21.69 -5.63 -11.01
CA VAL A 209 -22.17 -5.59 -9.63
C VAL A 209 -23.47 -4.80 -9.51
N ASN A 210 -24.17 -4.97 -8.39
CA ASN A 210 -25.37 -4.22 -8.07
C ASN A 210 -25.13 -2.72 -8.16
N PRO A 211 -25.86 -1.96 -9.00
CA PRO A 211 -25.69 -0.52 -9.13
C PRO A 211 -26.12 0.21 -7.85
N LEU A 212 -25.52 1.39 -7.65
CA LEU A 212 -25.93 2.29 -6.57
C LEU A 212 -27.19 3.04 -6.97
N ASP A 213 -28.14 3.21 -6.02
CA ASP A 213 -29.33 4.04 -6.15
C ASP A 213 -28.94 5.52 -6.06
N VAL A 214 -28.60 6.11 -7.20
CA VAL A 214 -28.13 7.51 -7.29
C VAL A 214 -29.26 8.50 -7.00
N GLU A 215 -30.52 8.12 -7.27
CA GLU A 215 -31.67 8.98 -7.01
C GLU A 215 -31.98 9.10 -5.52
N ALA A 216 -31.66 8.07 -4.76
CA ALA A 216 -31.85 8.03 -3.30
C ALA A 216 -30.70 8.70 -2.50
N LEU A 217 -29.68 9.24 -3.17
CA LEU A 217 -28.56 9.91 -2.51
C LEU A 217 -28.99 11.29 -1.97
N THR A 218 -28.49 11.63 -0.78
CA THR A 218 -28.55 13.02 -0.28
C THR A 218 -27.66 13.93 -1.11
N GLU A 219 -27.84 15.23 -1.03
CA GLU A 219 -27.00 16.19 -1.77
C GLU A 219 -25.52 16.07 -1.43
N GLU A 220 -25.19 15.86 -0.16
CA GLU A 220 -23.81 15.61 0.29
C GLU A 220 -23.23 14.32 -0.32
N GLN A 221 -24.04 13.26 -0.39
CA GLN A 221 -23.64 11.99 -0.99
C GLN A 221 -23.46 12.11 -2.51
N LYS A 222 -24.28 12.91 -3.20
CA LYS A 222 -24.11 13.19 -4.64
C LYS A 222 -22.81 13.92 -4.92
N VAL A 223 -22.49 14.96 -4.14
CA VAL A 223 -21.20 15.67 -4.27
C VAL A 223 -20.04 14.69 -4.11
N THR A 224 -20.06 13.86 -3.05
CA THR A 224 -19.01 12.84 -2.83
C THR A 224 -18.93 11.85 -3.99
N PHE A 225 -20.07 11.39 -4.53
CA PHE A 225 -20.13 10.48 -5.66
C PHE A 225 -19.47 11.08 -6.91
N ASP A 226 -19.78 12.33 -7.23
CA ASP A 226 -19.24 13.03 -8.40
C ASP A 226 -17.74 13.31 -8.24
N GLU A 227 -17.29 13.69 -7.04
CA GLU A 227 -15.86 13.88 -6.73
C GLU A 227 -15.08 12.57 -6.91
N VAL A 228 -15.56 11.46 -6.36
CA VAL A 228 -14.91 10.14 -6.49
C VAL A 228 -14.89 9.69 -7.95
N LYS A 229 -15.99 9.90 -8.69
CA LYS A 229 -16.04 9.62 -10.13
C LYS A 229 -15.00 10.40 -10.91
N ALA A 230 -14.87 11.70 -10.65
CA ALA A 230 -13.86 12.56 -11.27
C ALA A 230 -12.45 12.11 -10.94
N GLN A 231 -12.17 11.73 -9.69
CA GLN A 231 -10.87 11.21 -9.26
C GLN A 231 -10.49 9.89 -9.97
N ILE A 232 -11.45 8.97 -10.14
CA ILE A 232 -11.23 7.72 -10.88
C ILE A 232 -10.88 8.01 -12.35
N GLU A 233 -11.58 8.93 -12.99
CA GLU A 233 -11.29 9.34 -14.38
C GLU A 233 -9.93 10.01 -14.50
N LEU A 234 -9.58 10.90 -13.57
CA LEU A 234 -8.25 11.50 -13.46
C LEU A 234 -7.16 10.44 -13.34
N LYS A 235 -7.31 9.49 -12.40
CA LYS A 235 -6.34 8.40 -12.19
C LYS A 235 -6.18 7.53 -13.45
N LYS A 236 -7.28 7.22 -14.12
CA LYS A 236 -7.27 6.49 -15.40
C LYS A 236 -6.51 7.26 -16.49
N ASN A 237 -6.76 8.55 -16.63
CA ASN A 237 -6.10 9.40 -17.61
C ASN A 237 -4.59 9.56 -17.30
N ARG A 238 -4.20 9.67 -16.04
CA ARG A 238 -2.79 9.67 -15.62
C ARG A 238 -2.08 8.36 -15.99
N LYS A 239 -2.68 7.20 -15.65
CA LYS A 239 -2.11 5.87 -16.00
C LYS A 239 -1.97 5.66 -17.52
N MET A 240 -2.80 6.31 -18.32
CA MET A 240 -2.74 6.23 -19.79
C MET A 240 -1.86 7.33 -20.41
N ASP A 241 -1.17 8.12 -19.60
CA ASP A 241 -0.36 9.29 -20.00
C ASP A 241 -1.12 10.29 -20.90
N LYS A 242 -2.45 10.36 -20.72
CA LYS A 242 -3.35 11.23 -21.51
C LYS A 242 -3.48 12.64 -20.94
N MET A 243 -2.87 12.92 -19.78
CA MET A 243 -2.97 14.24 -19.18
C MET A 243 -1.90 15.17 -19.78
N PRO A 244 -2.31 16.25 -20.46
CA PRO A 244 -1.37 17.22 -20.97
C PRO A 244 -0.63 17.89 -19.81
N MET A 245 0.70 17.92 -19.90
CA MET A 245 1.54 18.65 -18.97
C MET A 245 1.68 20.08 -19.48
N ARG A 246 1.37 21.06 -18.64
CA ARG A 246 1.60 22.48 -18.94
C ARG A 246 3.08 22.71 -19.25
N GLU A 247 3.39 23.59 -20.18
CA GLU A 247 4.78 23.79 -20.63
C GLU A 247 5.69 24.24 -19.48
N GLU A 248 5.19 25.08 -18.58
CA GLU A 248 5.93 25.53 -17.40
C GLU A 248 6.35 24.35 -16.52
N VAL A 249 5.43 23.41 -16.25
CA VAL A 249 5.71 22.19 -15.48
C VAL A 249 6.71 21.30 -16.21
N ARG A 250 6.65 21.25 -17.56
CA ARG A 250 7.59 20.49 -18.40
C ARG A 250 9.00 21.07 -18.36
N VAL A 251 9.12 22.39 -18.38
CA VAL A 251 10.40 23.09 -18.24
C VAL A 251 10.99 22.84 -16.85
N LEU A 252 10.19 23.02 -15.80
CA LEU A 252 10.61 22.76 -14.43
C LEU A 252 11.07 21.31 -14.22
N ARG A 253 10.35 20.33 -14.80
CA ARG A 253 10.77 18.92 -14.78
C ARG A 253 12.16 18.73 -15.37
N ARG A 254 12.43 19.31 -16.55
CA ARG A 254 13.75 19.20 -17.21
C ARG A 254 14.86 19.80 -16.33
N GLN A 255 14.62 20.99 -15.77
CA GLN A 255 15.60 21.67 -14.89
C GLN A 255 15.86 20.86 -13.62
N TRP A 256 14.81 20.38 -12.95
CA TRP A 256 14.92 19.58 -11.73
C TRP A 256 15.68 18.26 -11.98
N VAL A 257 15.29 17.51 -13.01
CA VAL A 257 15.96 16.24 -13.37
C VAL A 257 17.44 16.48 -13.71
N LYS A 258 17.75 17.54 -14.47
CA LYS A 258 19.13 17.90 -14.78
C LYS A 258 19.94 18.20 -13.52
N LYS A 259 19.39 19.00 -12.58
CA LYS A 259 20.02 19.32 -11.30
C LYS A 259 20.29 18.06 -10.47
N MET A 260 19.28 17.20 -10.31
CA MET A 260 19.42 15.95 -9.54
C MET A 260 20.47 15.02 -10.14
N ARG A 261 20.49 14.86 -11.47
CA ARG A 261 21.50 14.05 -12.15
C ARG A 261 22.92 14.57 -11.93
N GLU A 262 23.13 15.87 -12.03
CA GLU A 262 24.44 16.46 -11.85
C GLU A 262 24.93 16.27 -10.41
N MET A 263 24.09 16.51 -9.41
CA MET A 263 24.42 16.25 -8.00
C MET A 263 24.74 14.77 -7.75
N SER A 264 23.96 13.85 -8.31
CA SER A 264 24.18 12.40 -8.17
C SER A 264 25.48 11.96 -8.86
N ARG A 265 25.78 12.52 -10.03
CA ARG A 265 27.03 12.25 -10.74
C ARG A 265 28.23 12.67 -9.90
N VAL A 266 28.21 13.87 -9.35
CA VAL A 266 29.31 14.35 -8.50
C VAL A 266 29.45 13.50 -7.24
N ALA A 267 28.35 13.14 -6.60
CA ALA A 267 28.35 12.29 -5.40
C ALA A 267 28.93 10.89 -5.67
N LYS A 268 28.67 10.31 -6.86
CA LYS A 268 29.18 8.98 -7.25
C LYS A 268 30.61 9.00 -7.74
N GLU A 269 30.93 9.94 -8.65
CA GLU A 269 32.21 9.94 -9.37
C GLU A 269 33.31 10.69 -8.61
N MET A 270 32.94 11.62 -7.73
CA MET A 270 33.87 12.46 -6.99
C MET A 270 33.54 12.48 -5.48
N PRO A 271 33.54 11.34 -4.77
CA PRO A 271 33.10 11.27 -3.38
C PRO A 271 33.93 12.17 -2.45
N SER A 272 35.26 12.33 -2.70
CA SER A 272 36.09 13.22 -1.91
C SER A 272 35.73 14.69 -2.09
N ARG A 273 35.35 15.11 -3.30
CA ARG A 273 34.86 16.46 -3.58
C ARG A 273 33.45 16.68 -2.98
N ALA A 274 32.60 15.65 -3.03
CA ALA A 274 31.28 15.71 -2.42
C ALA A 274 31.34 15.94 -0.90
N VAL A 275 32.34 15.38 -0.22
CA VAL A 275 32.57 15.61 1.22
C VAL A 275 33.01 17.04 1.51
N LEU A 276 33.79 17.64 0.61
CA LEU A 276 34.28 19.03 0.75
C LEU A 276 33.24 20.07 0.33
N ASP A 277 32.25 19.69 -0.46
CA ASP A 277 31.13 20.56 -0.85
C ASP A 277 30.06 20.52 0.25
N GLU A 278 29.81 21.65 0.91
CA GLU A 278 28.87 21.73 2.01
C GLU A 278 27.44 21.28 1.64
N LYS A 279 27.02 21.52 0.39
CA LYS A 279 25.72 21.07 -0.11
C LYS A 279 25.68 19.55 -0.37
N LEU A 280 26.77 18.95 -0.80
CA LEU A 280 26.86 17.53 -1.14
C LEU A 280 27.26 16.65 0.05
N SER A 281 27.95 17.20 1.05
CA SER A 281 28.36 16.46 2.25
C SER A 281 27.17 15.97 3.08
N LYS A 282 25.97 16.57 2.88
CA LYS A 282 24.70 16.20 3.52
C LYS A 282 23.75 15.51 2.55
N THR A 283 24.28 14.75 1.59
CA THR A 283 23.48 13.99 0.62
C THR A 283 23.72 12.51 0.77
N VAL A 284 22.70 11.71 0.43
CA VAL A 284 22.77 10.25 0.33
C VAL A 284 22.08 9.79 -0.95
N LEU A 285 22.51 8.65 -1.50
CA LEU A 285 21.86 8.06 -2.66
C LEU A 285 20.63 7.25 -2.23
N THR A 286 19.64 7.13 -3.10
CA THR A 286 18.41 6.37 -2.86
C THR A 286 18.72 4.95 -2.37
N SER A 287 19.68 4.24 -2.98
CA SER A 287 20.07 2.88 -2.59
C SER A 287 20.63 2.77 -1.17
N GLN A 288 21.27 3.84 -0.67
CA GLN A 288 21.82 3.88 0.69
C GLN A 288 20.74 3.98 1.77
N THR A 289 19.51 4.30 1.40
CA THR A 289 18.35 4.38 2.30
C THR A 289 17.50 3.12 2.27
N MET A 290 17.91 2.08 1.55
CA MET A 290 17.12 0.89 1.30
C MET A 290 17.11 -0.06 2.51
N HIS A 291 15.91 -0.48 2.92
CA HIS A 291 15.70 -1.57 3.87
C HIS A 291 14.80 -2.63 3.25
N GLU A 292 15.09 -3.89 3.54
CA GLU A 292 14.34 -5.03 3.02
C GLU A 292 13.94 -6.00 4.15
N ASN A 293 12.81 -6.67 3.94
CA ASN A 293 12.34 -7.76 4.78
C ASN A 293 11.87 -8.90 3.87
N LEU A 294 12.29 -10.12 4.16
CA LEU A 294 11.98 -11.33 3.36
C LEU A 294 11.36 -12.39 4.27
N PHE A 295 10.23 -12.95 3.87
CA PHE A 295 9.59 -14.06 4.57
C PHE A 295 8.73 -14.91 3.64
N VAL A 296 8.33 -16.09 4.10
CA VAL A 296 7.39 -16.96 3.40
C VAL A 296 5.97 -16.55 3.80
N ALA A 297 5.10 -16.34 2.82
CA ALA A 297 3.69 -16.05 3.03
C ALA A 297 2.98 -17.27 3.66
N GLN A 298 2.42 -17.09 4.86
CA GLN A 298 1.87 -18.18 5.68
C GLN A 298 0.35 -18.31 5.53
N PRO A 299 -0.22 -19.52 5.75
CA PRO A 299 -1.67 -19.73 5.73
C PRO A 299 -2.46 -18.83 6.68
N GLN A 300 -1.88 -18.43 7.82
CA GLN A 300 -2.51 -17.53 8.80
C GLN A 300 -2.72 -16.10 8.27
N GLN A 301 -2.16 -15.78 7.12
CA GLN A 301 -2.20 -14.44 6.52
C GLN A 301 -3.22 -14.33 5.37
N VAL A 302 -4.01 -15.38 5.12
CA VAL A 302 -5.02 -15.39 4.07
C VAL A 302 -6.26 -14.58 4.44
N ASN A 303 -6.93 -14.08 3.42
CA ASN A 303 -8.29 -13.54 3.51
C ASN A 303 -9.33 -14.66 3.34
N LEU A 304 -10.61 -14.30 3.38
CA LEU A 304 -11.72 -15.24 3.20
C LEU A 304 -11.76 -15.92 1.82
N SER A 305 -11.04 -15.39 0.83
CA SER A 305 -10.88 -15.97 -0.50
C SER A 305 -9.64 -16.88 -0.64
N GLY A 306 -8.91 -17.16 0.45
CA GLY A 306 -7.74 -18.04 0.48
C GLY A 306 -6.45 -17.43 -0.07
N ARG A 307 -6.41 -16.12 -0.36
CA ARG A 307 -5.22 -15.37 -0.78
C ARG A 307 -4.67 -14.53 0.37
N ILE A 308 -3.40 -14.13 0.28
CA ILE A 308 -2.83 -13.25 1.29
C ILE A 308 -3.63 -11.95 1.35
N PHE A 309 -4.02 -11.57 2.57
CA PHE A 309 -4.91 -10.45 2.86
C PHE A 309 -4.26 -9.11 2.52
N GLY A 310 -4.98 -8.22 1.80
CA GLY A 310 -4.48 -6.91 1.38
C GLY A 310 -4.09 -6.02 2.56
N GLY A 311 -4.93 -5.96 3.59
CA GLY A 311 -4.64 -5.23 4.82
C GLY A 311 -3.37 -5.70 5.55
N PHE A 312 -3.06 -7.01 5.49
CA PHE A 312 -1.78 -7.53 5.99
C PHE A 312 -0.59 -6.98 5.20
N LEU A 313 -0.69 -6.92 3.87
CA LEU A 313 0.36 -6.35 3.02
C LEU A 313 0.55 -4.87 3.30
N LEU A 314 -0.53 -4.10 3.44
CA LEU A 314 -0.50 -2.69 3.83
C LEU A 314 0.22 -2.49 5.16
N ARG A 315 -0.16 -3.27 6.18
CA ARG A 315 0.47 -3.19 7.51
C ARG A 315 1.95 -3.48 7.44
N ARG A 316 2.36 -4.55 6.75
CA ARG A 316 3.79 -4.93 6.65
C ARG A 316 4.61 -3.89 5.90
N GLY A 317 4.08 -3.36 4.80
CA GLY A 317 4.72 -2.27 4.07
C GLY A 317 4.86 -1.00 4.92
N PHE A 318 3.79 -0.63 5.65
CA PHE A 318 3.80 0.50 6.56
C PHE A 318 4.82 0.34 7.70
N GLU A 319 4.84 -0.82 8.36
CA GLU A 319 5.75 -1.11 9.48
C GLU A 319 7.23 -1.06 9.04
N LEU A 320 7.56 -1.56 7.84
CA LEU A 320 8.91 -1.47 7.28
C LEU A 320 9.29 -0.01 6.96
N ALA A 321 8.38 0.74 6.34
CA ALA A 321 8.59 2.15 6.03
C ALA A 321 8.77 3.00 7.28
N LEU A 322 7.95 2.78 8.32
CA LEU A 322 8.08 3.46 9.62
C LEU A 322 9.46 3.21 10.26
N ALA A 323 9.90 1.96 10.27
CA ALA A 323 11.21 1.58 10.83
C ALA A 323 12.35 2.24 10.03
N ASN A 324 12.27 2.24 8.70
CA ASN A 324 13.24 2.87 7.84
C ASN A 324 13.27 4.41 8.04
N ALA A 325 12.11 5.07 8.04
CA ALA A 325 12.03 6.51 8.29
C ALA A 325 12.57 6.89 9.67
N TYR A 326 12.31 6.06 10.69
CA TYR A 326 12.84 6.28 12.04
C TYR A 326 14.38 6.11 12.09
N THR A 327 14.91 5.09 11.43
CA THR A 327 16.36 4.88 11.31
C THR A 327 17.06 6.05 10.61
N PHE A 328 16.44 6.56 9.55
CA PHE A 328 16.98 7.67 8.76
C PHE A 328 16.94 9.01 9.53
N ALA A 329 15.82 9.28 10.20
CA ALA A 329 15.60 10.58 10.86
C ALA A 329 16.20 10.66 12.27
N GLY A 330 16.43 9.52 12.94
CA GLY A 330 16.84 9.49 14.35
C GLY A 330 15.75 9.93 15.34
N THR A 331 14.59 10.42 14.83
CA THR A 331 13.44 10.84 15.62
C THR A 331 12.19 10.12 15.14
N PHE A 332 11.19 9.90 16.05
CA PHE A 332 9.99 9.15 15.71
C PHE A 332 9.14 9.86 14.65
N PRO A 333 8.94 9.25 13.47
CA PRO A 333 8.21 9.87 12.38
C PRO A 333 6.69 9.77 12.57
N LEU A 334 5.98 10.85 12.23
CA LEU A 334 4.53 10.90 12.25
C LEU A 334 3.99 10.56 10.86
N PHE A 335 3.03 9.66 10.80
CA PHE A 335 2.36 9.32 9.54
C PHE A 335 1.53 10.50 9.03
N VAL A 336 1.69 10.83 7.75
CA VAL A 336 0.93 11.90 7.06
C VAL A 336 -0.08 11.28 6.10
N ASN A 337 0.42 10.56 5.09
CA ASN A 337 -0.41 9.93 4.09
C ASN A 337 0.25 8.69 3.46
N MET A 338 -0.59 7.89 2.82
CA MET A 338 -0.19 6.81 1.92
C MET A 338 -1.02 6.94 0.64
N SER A 339 -0.36 6.91 -0.51
CA SER A 339 -0.97 7.05 -1.83
C SER A 339 -0.40 6.02 -2.81
N ASP A 340 -0.97 5.99 -4.03
CA ASP A 340 -0.55 5.07 -5.09
C ASP A 340 -0.46 3.60 -4.64
N VAL A 341 -1.38 3.19 -3.76
CA VAL A 341 -1.47 1.80 -3.30
C VAL A 341 -2.12 0.97 -4.40
N ASP A 342 -1.32 0.20 -5.10
CA ASP A 342 -1.78 -0.70 -6.18
C ASP A 342 -1.56 -2.16 -5.78
N PHE A 343 -2.60 -3.00 -6.00
CA PHE A 343 -2.54 -4.46 -5.89
C PHE A 343 -2.54 -5.04 -7.31
N ARG A 344 -1.34 -5.25 -7.88
CA ARG A 344 -1.14 -5.63 -9.30
C ARG A 344 -1.29 -7.12 -9.53
N ALA A 345 -0.90 -7.92 -8.56
CA ALA A 345 -0.97 -9.38 -8.62
C ALA A 345 -1.27 -9.95 -7.23
N PRO A 346 -1.96 -11.11 -7.17
CA PRO A 346 -2.19 -11.79 -5.90
C PRO A 346 -0.88 -12.33 -5.33
N VAL A 347 -0.82 -12.40 -4.00
CA VAL A 347 0.20 -13.13 -3.26
C VAL A 347 -0.45 -14.40 -2.72
N GLU A 348 0.16 -15.55 -2.98
CA GLU A 348 -0.36 -16.86 -2.60
C GLU A 348 0.37 -17.39 -1.35
N VAL A 349 -0.25 -18.35 -0.68
CA VAL A 349 0.40 -19.05 0.44
C VAL A 349 1.60 -19.83 -0.08
N GLY A 350 2.73 -19.69 0.60
CA GLY A 350 4.00 -20.31 0.22
C GLY A 350 4.86 -19.46 -0.71
N ASP A 351 4.39 -18.29 -1.16
CA ASP A 351 5.24 -17.36 -1.89
C ASP A 351 6.34 -16.80 -0.99
N LEU A 352 7.53 -16.65 -1.56
CA LEU A 352 8.62 -15.95 -0.92
C LEU A 352 8.42 -14.45 -1.18
N LEU A 353 7.99 -13.73 -0.15
CA LEU A 353 7.59 -12.33 -0.24
C LEU A 353 8.66 -11.43 0.34
N ARG A 354 9.18 -10.53 -0.50
CA ARG A 354 10.14 -9.50 -0.13
C ARG A 354 9.45 -8.15 -0.12
N PHE A 355 9.55 -7.43 1.00
CA PHE A 355 9.25 -6.01 1.06
C PHE A 355 10.55 -5.23 0.94
N ARG A 356 10.52 -4.17 0.13
CA ARG A 356 11.60 -3.22 -0.06
C ARG A 356 11.06 -1.83 0.20
N ALA A 357 11.73 -1.07 1.06
CA ALA A 357 11.40 0.33 1.34
C ALA A 357 12.66 1.19 1.16
N HIS A 358 12.54 2.30 0.46
CA HIS A 358 13.60 3.29 0.30
C HIS A 358 13.02 4.69 0.26
N ILE A 359 13.82 5.67 0.66
CA ILE A 359 13.45 7.08 0.64
C ILE A 359 13.69 7.62 -0.77
N ILE A 360 12.70 8.25 -1.34
CA ILE A 360 12.79 8.83 -2.69
C ILE A 360 12.89 10.36 -2.66
N HIS A 361 12.41 10.99 -1.57
CA HIS A 361 12.47 12.44 -1.43
C HIS A 361 12.42 12.84 0.05
N VAL A 362 13.13 13.91 0.37
CA VAL A 362 13.04 14.62 1.65
C VAL A 362 12.78 16.07 1.32
N GLY A 363 11.64 16.59 1.76
CA GLY A 363 11.20 17.93 1.44
C GLY A 363 10.68 18.69 2.67
N GLU A 364 10.53 19.98 2.51
CA GLU A 364 9.93 20.84 3.51
C GLU A 364 8.46 21.12 3.18
N PRO A 365 7.56 21.22 4.17
CA PRO A 365 6.21 21.68 3.93
C PRO A 365 6.24 23.05 3.22
N GLY A 366 5.67 23.15 2.03
CA GLY A 366 5.67 24.39 1.25
C GLY A 366 6.92 24.65 0.42
N GLU A 367 7.74 23.64 0.16
CA GLU A 367 8.94 23.67 -0.69
C GLU A 367 8.75 24.31 -2.07
N PHE A 368 7.51 24.35 -2.59
CA PHE A 368 7.18 24.94 -3.87
C PHE A 368 6.27 26.17 -3.72
N ASP A 369 6.60 27.23 -4.42
CA ASP A 369 5.64 28.32 -4.62
C ASP A 369 4.62 27.90 -5.68
N LYS A 370 3.35 27.74 -5.27
CA LYS A 370 2.26 27.35 -6.18
C LYS A 370 1.94 28.39 -7.26
N LYS A 371 2.34 29.66 -7.06
CA LYS A 371 2.09 30.75 -8.00
C LYS A 371 3.21 30.89 -9.01
N THR A 372 4.47 30.86 -8.57
CA THR A 372 5.63 31.02 -9.45
C THR A 372 6.12 29.70 -10.02
N LEU A 373 5.68 28.55 -9.48
CA LEU A 373 6.17 27.20 -9.80
C LEU A 373 7.70 27.06 -9.58
N GLU A 374 8.26 27.88 -8.70
CA GLU A 374 9.68 27.85 -8.39
C GLU A 374 9.90 27.02 -7.12
N LEU A 375 10.99 26.26 -7.13
CA LEU A 375 11.57 25.68 -5.93
C LEU A 375 12.00 26.85 -5.04
N LYS A 376 11.41 27.00 -3.88
CA LYS A 376 11.96 27.91 -2.88
C LYS A 376 13.37 27.42 -2.57
N GLU A 377 14.38 28.25 -2.79
CA GLU A 377 15.71 28.00 -2.24
C GLU A 377 15.57 28.10 -0.72
N THR A 378 15.26 26.99 -0.09
CA THR A 378 15.34 26.89 1.37
C THR A 378 16.82 26.87 1.68
N ASN A 379 17.29 27.93 2.35
CA ASN A 379 18.59 27.92 2.99
C ASN A 379 18.53 26.88 4.11
N VAL A 380 18.88 25.65 3.76
CA VAL A 380 18.89 24.46 4.65
C VAL A 380 19.71 24.71 5.93
N PHE A 381 20.48 25.81 5.96
CA PHE A 381 21.45 26.15 7.01
C PHE A 381 20.94 27.17 8.06
N GLU A 382 19.87 27.90 7.79
CA GLU A 382 19.37 28.95 8.71
C GLU A 382 18.22 28.51 9.61
N SER A 383 17.73 27.31 9.44
CA SER A 383 16.55 26.87 10.13
C SER A 383 16.89 26.16 11.44
N GLY A 384 16.43 26.74 12.53
CA GLY A 384 16.52 26.16 13.88
C GLY A 384 15.84 24.80 14.02
N ASN A 385 15.93 24.20 15.19
CA ASN A 385 15.50 22.84 15.54
C ASN A 385 14.01 22.51 15.34
N ASP A 386 13.18 23.46 14.85
CA ASP A 386 11.71 23.32 14.77
C ASP A 386 11.15 23.16 13.36
N ILE A 387 12.00 22.82 12.36
CA ILE A 387 11.51 22.65 10.98
C ILE A 387 10.93 21.26 10.81
N GLU A 388 9.66 21.23 10.42
CA GLU A 388 9.01 20.00 9.96
C GLU A 388 9.51 19.62 8.57
N ARG A 389 9.81 18.33 8.37
CA ARG A 389 10.22 17.76 7.08
C ARG A 389 9.44 16.53 6.73
N ASP A 390 9.04 16.42 5.46
CA ASP A 390 8.35 15.27 4.93
C ASP A 390 9.35 14.29 4.30
N ILE A 391 9.35 13.05 4.76
CA ILE A 391 10.09 11.93 4.20
C ILE A 391 9.14 11.13 3.33
N VAL A 392 9.36 11.13 2.02
CA VAL A 392 8.54 10.38 1.06
C VAL A 392 9.27 9.09 0.70
N MET A 393 8.58 7.97 0.85
CA MET A 393 9.12 6.64 0.68
C MET A 393 8.36 5.85 -0.36
N GLN A 394 9.09 5.11 -1.18
CA GLN A 394 8.54 4.06 -2.03
C GLN A 394 8.67 2.72 -1.30
N VAL A 395 7.57 1.98 -1.22
CA VAL A 395 7.56 0.60 -0.71
C VAL A 395 7.02 -0.32 -1.79
N GLU A 396 7.66 -1.46 -1.97
CA GLU A 396 7.25 -2.49 -2.92
C GLU A 396 7.16 -3.84 -2.21
N ALA A 397 6.09 -4.58 -2.48
CA ALA A 397 6.01 -5.99 -2.16
C ALA A 397 6.32 -6.80 -3.43
N ILE A 398 7.23 -7.74 -3.32
CA ILE A 398 7.82 -8.47 -4.45
C ILE A 398 7.75 -9.96 -4.15
N VAL A 399 7.06 -10.72 -4.98
CA VAL A 399 7.11 -12.18 -4.95
C VAL A 399 8.36 -12.64 -5.70
N VAL A 400 9.22 -13.35 -4.99
CA VAL A 400 10.47 -13.91 -5.53
C VAL A 400 10.30 -15.40 -5.75
N ASN A 401 10.63 -15.88 -6.93
CA ASN A 401 10.65 -17.31 -7.24
C ASN A 401 12.10 -17.78 -7.46
N PRO A 402 12.72 -18.42 -6.44
CA PRO A 402 14.12 -18.85 -6.55
C PRO A 402 14.32 -19.98 -7.57
N LYS A 403 13.28 -20.76 -7.90
CA LYS A 403 13.36 -21.87 -8.86
C LYS A 403 13.45 -21.37 -10.31
N THR A 404 12.76 -20.26 -10.62
CA THR A 404 12.74 -19.66 -11.96
C THR A 404 13.63 -18.43 -12.06
N VAL A 405 14.30 -18.06 -10.97
CA VAL A 405 15.12 -16.84 -10.86
C VAL A 405 14.35 -15.62 -11.34
N SER A 406 13.10 -15.47 -10.90
CA SER A 406 12.21 -14.37 -11.29
C SER A 406 11.67 -13.64 -10.08
N ALA A 407 11.32 -12.36 -10.28
CA ALA A 407 10.72 -11.52 -9.28
C ALA A 407 9.57 -10.71 -9.90
N THR A 408 8.46 -10.59 -9.18
CA THR A 408 7.27 -9.86 -9.64
C THR A 408 6.83 -8.88 -8.57
N VAL A 409 6.76 -7.59 -8.89
CA VAL A 409 6.19 -6.57 -8.01
C VAL A 409 4.68 -6.79 -7.94
N THR A 410 4.20 -7.19 -6.79
CA THR A 410 2.77 -7.45 -6.55
C THR A 410 2.04 -6.24 -6.02
N ASN A 411 2.73 -5.42 -5.23
CA ASN A 411 2.16 -4.21 -4.62
C ASN A 411 3.18 -3.07 -4.63
N SER A 412 2.67 -1.85 -4.70
CA SER A 412 3.47 -0.62 -4.60
C SER A 412 2.73 0.37 -3.72
N PHE A 413 3.47 1.08 -2.85
CA PHE A 413 2.95 2.06 -1.90
C PHE A 413 3.84 3.29 -1.91
N LEU A 414 3.25 4.47 -1.88
CA LEU A 414 3.95 5.73 -1.62
C LEU A 414 3.53 6.22 -0.23
N ILE A 415 4.47 6.35 0.70
CA ILE A 415 4.18 6.70 2.10
C ILE A 415 4.95 7.96 2.46
N THR A 416 4.26 8.91 3.10
CA THR A 416 4.85 10.14 3.62
C THR A 416 4.81 10.13 5.14
N PHE A 417 5.97 10.36 5.73
CA PHE A 417 6.12 10.62 7.16
C PHE A 417 6.63 12.02 7.39
N ARG A 418 6.22 12.63 8.48
CA ARG A 418 6.71 13.92 8.95
C ARG A 418 7.57 13.77 10.19
N VAL A 419 8.68 14.47 10.23
CA VAL A 419 9.58 14.54 11.38
C VAL A 419 9.83 15.98 11.75
N ASN A 420 9.97 16.22 13.05
CA ASN A 420 10.29 17.53 13.61
C ASN A 420 11.75 17.56 14.04
N GLY A 421 12.45 18.58 13.62
CA GLY A 421 13.85 18.84 14.04
C GLY A 421 14.89 18.05 13.24
N GLY A 422 16.10 18.55 13.27
CA GLY A 422 17.28 17.92 12.69
C GLY A 422 17.53 18.25 11.21
N LEU A 423 18.82 18.23 10.87
CA LEU A 423 19.29 18.35 9.49
C LEU A 423 19.23 16.95 8.86
N LEU A 424 18.19 16.70 8.05
CA LEU A 424 18.12 15.45 7.28
C LEU A 424 18.98 15.56 6.01
N PRO A 425 19.63 14.46 5.61
CA PRO A 425 20.32 14.42 4.32
C PRO A 425 19.34 14.58 3.16
N THR A 426 19.76 15.26 2.10
CA THR A 426 19.04 15.26 0.83
C THR A 426 19.24 13.90 0.14
N VAL A 427 18.15 13.27 -0.29
CA VAL A 427 18.20 12.00 -1.01
C VAL A 427 18.28 12.25 -2.52
N LEU A 428 19.27 11.67 -3.16
CA LEU A 428 19.54 11.83 -4.58
C LEU A 428 19.17 10.58 -5.36
N PRO A 429 18.41 10.69 -6.46
CA PRO A 429 18.12 9.58 -7.35
C PRO A 429 19.36 9.11 -8.08
N GLU A 430 19.50 7.81 -8.30
CA GLU A 430 20.70 7.23 -8.93
C GLU A 430 20.65 7.18 -10.45
N SER A 431 19.48 7.30 -11.01
CA SER A 431 19.27 7.29 -12.46
C SER A 431 18.36 8.42 -12.91
N THR A 432 18.34 8.66 -14.22
CA THR A 432 17.41 9.61 -14.84
C THR A 432 15.97 9.16 -14.65
N ASP A 433 15.70 7.85 -14.75
CA ASP A 433 14.37 7.29 -14.62
C ASP A 433 13.86 7.41 -13.18
N GLU A 434 14.72 7.22 -12.20
CA GLU A 434 14.38 7.50 -10.79
C GLU A 434 14.07 8.98 -10.58
N ALA A 435 14.89 9.90 -11.13
CA ALA A 435 14.64 11.32 -11.03
C ALA A 435 13.31 11.70 -11.68
N PHE A 436 12.97 11.16 -12.85
CA PHE A 436 11.65 11.33 -13.45
C PHE A 436 10.54 10.75 -12.57
N GLY A 437 10.75 9.57 -12.01
CA GLY A 437 9.80 8.93 -11.11
C GLY A 437 9.49 9.77 -9.88
N VAL A 438 10.50 10.34 -9.24
CA VAL A 438 10.32 11.24 -8.10
C VAL A 438 9.55 12.50 -8.51
N PHE A 439 9.92 13.11 -9.63
CA PHE A 439 9.20 14.30 -10.13
C PHE A 439 7.71 14.01 -10.35
N GLU A 440 7.37 12.93 -11.05
CA GLU A 440 5.99 12.58 -11.38
C GLU A 440 5.15 12.19 -10.15
N LYS A 441 5.76 11.51 -9.18
CA LYS A 441 5.05 11.00 -7.99
C LYS A 441 4.95 12.00 -6.86
N VAL A 442 5.95 12.86 -6.68
CA VAL A 442 6.07 13.74 -5.51
C VAL A 442 5.88 15.20 -5.88
N ILE A 443 6.56 15.65 -6.93
CA ILE A 443 6.65 17.07 -7.23
C ILE A 443 5.46 17.54 -8.07
N ARG A 444 5.17 16.82 -9.16
CA ARG A 444 4.05 17.18 -10.05
C ARG A 444 2.68 17.23 -9.35
N PRO A 445 2.29 16.29 -8.46
CA PRO A 445 1.04 16.40 -7.72
C PRO A 445 0.94 17.69 -6.90
N LYS A 446 2.00 18.04 -6.17
CA LYS A 446 2.05 19.29 -5.39
C LYS A 446 1.89 20.54 -6.26
N LEU A 447 2.55 20.57 -7.43
CA LEU A 447 2.44 21.68 -8.39
C LEU A 447 1.07 21.80 -9.05
N CYS A 448 0.40 20.67 -9.27
CA CYS A 448 -0.90 20.62 -9.93
C CYS A 448 -2.08 20.69 -8.95
N GLY A 449 -1.83 20.69 -7.64
CA GLY A 449 -2.86 20.70 -6.61
C GLY A 449 -3.67 19.40 -6.56
N TRP A 450 -3.02 18.26 -6.85
CA TRP A 450 -3.64 16.92 -6.82
C TRP A 450 -3.44 16.18 -5.48
N ASP A 451 -2.84 16.85 -4.50
CA ASP A 451 -2.59 16.32 -3.15
C ASP A 451 -3.82 16.40 -2.24
#